data_6fbae27e926b09d7bfd711be776d24ee
#
_entry.id   6fbae27e926b09d7bfd711be776d24ee
#
_cell.length_a   1.000
_cell.length_b   1.000
_cell.length_c   1.000
_cell.angle_alpha   90.00
_cell.angle_beta   90.00
_cell.angle_gamma   90.00
#
_symmetry.space_group_name_H-M   'P 1'
#
loop_
_entity.id
_entity.type
_entity.pdbx_description
1 polymer ?
#
loop_
_entity_poly.entity_id
_entity_poly.type
_entity_poly.pdbx_seq_one_letter_code
_entity_poly.pdbx_strand_id
1 'polypeptide(L)'
;MTTPDVENTEGHIWVSSEVAGGEYAVTVTFSPDQVVSLPTDKALAYARAVIEYAHRAEYDAAILAQLIDKGGLPVKTAAEYIADSVRPYRDPIDTGTQLSLLPGISSDTMRPFLGIEIDGKRIGDWTVGDALEHGYAVLDTIAVAGLDHGYYKSLVERLGVDENRARAIVNSIAGFRPPRE
;
A
#
# COMPACT_ATOMS: atom_id res chain seq x y z
N MET A 1 29.02 2.70 -28.15
CA MET A 1 28.36 1.69 -27.32
C MET A 1 27.42 2.51 -26.40
N THR A 2 26.20 2.71 -26.86
CA THR A 2 25.17 3.50 -26.21
C THR A 2 24.51 2.59 -25.17
N THR A 3 24.61 2.94 -23.89
CA THR A 3 23.83 2.35 -22.79
C THR A 3 22.36 2.54 -23.11
N PRO A 4 21.53 1.48 -23.06
CA PRO A 4 20.10 1.67 -23.22
C PRO A 4 19.58 2.50 -22.03
N ASP A 5 18.87 3.58 -22.34
CA ASP A 5 18.03 4.28 -21.38
C ASP A 5 17.10 3.25 -20.72
N VAL A 6 17.25 3.08 -19.43
CA VAL A 6 16.25 2.40 -18.60
C VAL A 6 15.06 3.34 -18.58
N GLU A 7 14.10 3.09 -19.46
CA GLU A 7 12.76 3.69 -19.32
C GLU A 7 12.27 3.38 -17.93
N ASN A 8 12.20 4.43 -17.13
CA ASN A 8 11.59 4.43 -15.79
C ASN A 8 10.09 4.26 -16.03
N THR A 9 9.64 3.02 -16.17
CA THR A 9 8.22 2.70 -16.16
C THR A 9 7.73 3.00 -14.74
N GLU A 10 7.19 4.21 -14.55
CA GLU A 10 6.39 4.55 -13.38
C GLU A 10 5.28 3.50 -13.29
N GLY A 11 5.50 2.51 -12.43
CA GLY A 11 4.54 1.46 -12.19
C GLY A 11 3.35 2.04 -11.43
N HIS A 12 2.30 2.36 -12.15
CA HIS A 12 1.05 2.72 -11.51
C HIS A 12 0.48 1.52 -10.77
N ILE A 13 0.27 1.67 -9.46
CA ILE A 13 -0.41 0.69 -8.64
C ILE A 13 -1.90 0.99 -8.66
N TRP A 14 -2.67 0.01 -9.09
CA TRP A 14 -4.12 0.12 -9.15
C TRP A 14 -4.76 -0.55 -7.95
N VAL A 15 -5.77 0.11 -7.40
CA VAL A 15 -6.60 -0.44 -6.31
C VAL A 15 -8.05 -0.43 -6.77
N SER A 16 -8.70 -1.58 -6.73
CA SER A 16 -10.09 -1.74 -7.18
C SER A 16 -10.89 -2.61 -6.21
N SER A 17 -12.23 -2.45 -6.24
CA SER A 17 -13.17 -3.36 -5.60
C SER A 17 -13.60 -4.41 -6.60
N GLU A 18 -13.33 -5.68 -6.32
CA GLU A 18 -13.65 -6.79 -7.22
C GLU A 18 -14.23 -7.97 -6.44
N VAL A 19 -14.96 -8.84 -7.17
CA VAL A 19 -15.49 -10.07 -6.56
C VAL A 19 -14.41 -11.15 -6.58
N ALA A 20 -13.97 -11.57 -5.41
CA ALA A 20 -13.06 -12.68 -5.20
C ALA A 20 -13.72 -13.69 -4.24
N GLY A 21 -13.78 -14.98 -4.63
CA GLY A 21 -14.36 -16.02 -3.79
C GLY A 21 -15.86 -15.85 -3.47
N GLY A 22 -16.60 -15.06 -4.24
CA GLY A 22 -18.02 -14.77 -4.01
C GLY A 22 -18.33 -13.58 -3.13
N GLU A 23 -17.29 -12.90 -2.62
CA GLU A 23 -17.39 -11.66 -1.83
C GLU A 23 -16.64 -10.52 -2.53
N TYR A 24 -17.02 -9.28 -2.21
CA TYR A 24 -16.27 -8.13 -2.68
C TYR A 24 -14.99 -7.98 -1.85
N ALA A 25 -13.88 -7.93 -2.55
CA ALA A 25 -12.54 -7.80 -1.99
C ALA A 25 -11.83 -6.58 -2.58
N VAL A 26 -10.78 -6.12 -1.92
CA VAL A 26 -9.88 -5.10 -2.46
C VAL A 26 -8.78 -5.78 -3.25
N THR A 27 -8.65 -5.43 -4.52
CA THR A 27 -7.61 -5.93 -5.40
C THR A 27 -6.56 -4.85 -5.59
N VAL A 28 -5.30 -5.20 -5.29
CA VAL A 28 -4.13 -4.34 -5.49
C VAL A 28 -3.30 -4.94 -6.61
N THR A 29 -3.10 -4.17 -7.68
CA THR A 29 -2.32 -4.57 -8.85
C THR A 29 -1.02 -3.77 -8.87
N PHE A 30 0.10 -4.43 -8.58
CA PHE A 30 1.44 -3.84 -8.63
C PHE A 30 2.04 -3.87 -10.03
N SER A 31 1.69 -4.90 -10.79
CA SER A 31 2.02 -5.08 -12.21
C SER A 31 1.03 -6.07 -12.82
N PRO A 32 0.97 -6.22 -14.16
CA PRO A 32 0.07 -7.19 -14.79
C PRO A 32 0.18 -8.61 -14.24
N ASP A 33 1.37 -9.00 -13.79
CA ASP A 33 1.66 -10.33 -13.25
C ASP A 33 1.63 -10.40 -11.72
N GLN A 34 1.39 -9.27 -11.04
CA GLN A 34 1.41 -9.16 -9.58
C GLN A 34 0.12 -8.52 -9.08
N VAL A 35 -0.89 -9.34 -8.92
CA VAL A 35 -2.22 -8.96 -8.45
C VAL A 35 -2.50 -9.67 -7.13
N VAL A 36 -2.88 -8.89 -6.11
CA VAL A 36 -3.21 -9.40 -4.78
C VAL A 36 -4.65 -9.01 -4.44
N SER A 37 -5.50 -9.99 -4.20
CA SER A 37 -6.87 -9.75 -3.73
C SER A 37 -6.94 -9.98 -2.23
N LEU A 38 -7.40 -8.98 -1.50
CA LEU A 38 -7.46 -8.95 -0.05
C LEU A 38 -8.92 -8.89 0.41
N PRO A 39 -9.39 -9.81 1.27
CA PRO A 39 -10.61 -9.60 2.03
C PRO A 39 -10.55 -8.26 2.77
N THR A 40 -11.69 -7.65 3.03
CA THR A 40 -11.76 -6.28 3.58
C THR A 40 -11.04 -6.10 4.91
N ASP A 41 -11.03 -7.12 5.79
CA ASP A 41 -10.30 -7.12 7.04
C ASP A 41 -8.78 -7.12 6.83
N LYS A 42 -8.29 -7.92 5.88
CA LYS A 42 -6.88 -7.97 5.49
C LYS A 42 -6.45 -6.70 4.76
N ALA A 43 -7.30 -6.17 3.89
CA ALA A 43 -7.06 -4.89 3.24
C ALA A 43 -6.94 -3.74 4.26
N LEU A 44 -7.77 -3.76 5.32
CA LEU A 44 -7.69 -2.77 6.39
C LEU A 44 -6.37 -2.87 7.18
N ALA A 45 -5.95 -4.09 7.53
CA ALA A 45 -4.67 -4.32 8.20
C ALA A 45 -3.50 -3.84 7.32
N TYR A 46 -3.54 -4.19 6.04
CA TYR A 46 -2.55 -3.76 5.06
C TYR A 46 -2.47 -2.23 4.92
N ALA A 47 -3.60 -1.57 4.69
CA ALA A 47 -3.64 -0.10 4.55
C ALA A 47 -3.06 0.62 5.78
N ARG A 48 -3.44 0.18 6.98
CA ARG A 48 -2.91 0.72 8.24
C ARG A 48 -1.40 0.49 8.36
N ALA A 49 -0.93 -0.70 7.98
CA ALA A 49 0.50 -1.01 8.00
C ALA A 49 1.28 -0.09 7.04
N VAL A 50 0.80 0.11 5.82
CA VAL A 50 1.44 1.02 4.85
C VAL A 50 1.56 2.43 5.42
N ILE A 51 0.46 2.98 5.93
CA ILE A 51 0.42 4.33 6.51
C ILE A 51 1.38 4.43 7.71
N GLU A 52 1.34 3.45 8.62
CA GLU A 52 2.19 3.47 9.81
C GLU A 52 3.68 3.34 9.47
N TYR A 53 4.05 2.45 8.54
CA TYR A 53 5.44 2.32 8.10
C TYR A 53 5.93 3.57 7.37
N ALA A 54 5.08 4.25 6.59
CA ALA A 54 5.41 5.52 5.96
C ALA A 54 5.75 6.59 7.03
N HIS A 55 4.92 6.74 8.05
CA HIS A 55 5.19 7.66 9.16
C HIS A 55 6.42 7.26 9.98
N ARG A 56 6.67 5.96 10.18
CA ARG A 56 7.90 5.49 10.82
C ARG A 56 9.15 5.89 10.03
N ALA A 57 9.11 5.80 8.69
CA ALA A 57 10.22 6.24 7.84
C ALA A 57 10.48 7.75 7.95
N GLU A 58 9.42 8.57 7.96
CA GLU A 58 9.53 10.02 8.20
C GLU A 58 10.14 10.32 9.56
N TYR A 59 9.67 9.63 10.60
CA TYR A 59 10.16 9.83 11.96
C TYR A 59 11.65 9.45 12.09
N ASP A 60 12.07 8.35 11.46
CA ASP A 60 13.47 7.94 11.40
C ASP A 60 14.33 8.99 10.71
N ALA A 61 13.85 9.55 9.58
CA ALA A 61 14.57 10.61 8.88
C ALA A 61 14.68 11.90 9.73
N ALA A 62 13.63 12.24 10.46
CA ALA A 62 13.65 13.39 11.36
C ALA A 62 14.63 13.20 12.53
N ILE A 63 14.68 12.00 13.13
CA ILE A 63 15.66 11.66 14.17
C ILE A 63 17.08 11.75 13.59
N LEU A 64 17.31 11.15 12.41
CA LEU A 64 18.62 11.17 11.75
C LEU A 64 19.09 12.60 11.53
N ALA A 65 18.26 13.48 11.01
CA ALA A 65 18.58 14.88 10.81
C ALA A 65 18.95 15.57 12.14
N GLN A 66 18.20 15.34 13.22
CA GLN A 66 18.50 15.92 14.53
C GLN A 66 19.84 15.42 15.10
N LEU A 67 20.16 14.14 14.96
CA LEU A 67 21.41 13.55 15.42
C LEU A 67 22.62 14.14 14.66
N ILE A 68 22.47 14.40 13.37
CA ILE A 68 23.52 15.02 12.54
C ILE A 68 23.64 16.52 12.88
N ASP A 69 22.53 17.27 12.74
CA ASP A 69 22.55 18.74 12.79
C ASP A 69 22.80 19.28 14.19
N LYS A 70 22.18 18.69 15.22
CA LYS A 70 22.33 19.14 16.61
C LYS A 70 23.26 18.27 17.42
N GLY A 71 23.30 16.96 17.14
CA GLY A 71 24.19 16.03 17.83
C GLY A 71 25.61 16.02 17.29
N GLY A 72 25.84 16.56 16.09
CA GLY A 72 27.14 16.55 15.42
C GLY A 72 27.65 15.14 15.08
N LEU A 73 26.77 14.16 15.03
CA LEU A 73 27.16 12.79 14.73
C LEU A 73 27.43 12.60 13.22
N PRO A 74 28.42 11.79 12.85
CA PRO A 74 28.58 11.36 11.48
C PRO A 74 27.32 10.60 10.99
N VAL A 75 26.94 10.80 9.74
CA VAL A 75 25.74 10.17 9.13
C VAL A 75 25.66 8.67 9.40
N LYS A 76 26.79 7.96 9.21
CA LYS A 76 26.87 6.53 9.43
C LYS A 76 26.54 6.14 10.87
N THR A 77 27.13 6.83 11.85
CA THR A 77 26.90 6.57 13.28
C THR A 77 25.45 6.86 13.67
N ALA A 78 24.87 7.94 13.15
CA ALA A 78 23.46 8.28 13.40
C ALA A 78 22.51 7.25 12.79
N ALA A 79 22.80 6.75 11.58
CA ALA A 79 22.02 5.71 10.93
C ALA A 79 22.11 4.36 11.68
N GLU A 80 23.30 3.95 12.11
CA GLU A 80 23.51 2.76 12.94
C GLU A 80 22.74 2.87 14.27
N TYR A 81 22.74 4.04 14.91
CA TYR A 81 21.96 4.26 16.13
C TYR A 81 20.46 4.03 15.90
N ILE A 82 19.91 4.52 14.79
CA ILE A 82 18.49 4.30 14.48
C ILE A 82 18.22 2.81 14.26
N ALA A 83 19.08 2.12 13.49
CA ALA A 83 18.92 0.71 13.19
C ALA A 83 18.99 -0.16 14.45
N ASP A 84 19.96 0.09 15.32
CA ASP A 84 20.29 -0.79 16.43
C ASP A 84 19.60 -0.40 17.75
N SER A 85 19.23 0.86 17.90
CA SER A 85 18.72 1.39 19.17
C SER A 85 17.29 1.95 19.11
N VAL A 86 16.76 2.27 17.93
CA VAL A 86 15.40 2.82 17.79
C VAL A 86 14.43 1.77 17.25
N ARG A 87 14.78 1.16 16.12
CA ARG A 87 13.90 0.19 15.43
C ARG A 87 13.58 -1.07 16.25
N PRO A 88 14.52 -1.68 17.01
CA PRO A 88 14.22 -2.87 17.81
C PRO A 88 13.16 -2.67 18.90
N TYR A 89 12.94 -1.42 19.33
CA TYR A 89 11.92 -1.10 20.34
C TYR A 89 10.54 -0.82 19.76
N ARG A 90 10.37 -0.97 18.45
CA ARG A 90 9.07 -0.81 17.80
C ARG A 90 8.41 -2.16 17.60
N ASP A 91 7.13 -2.23 17.93
CA ASP A 91 6.35 -3.42 17.65
C ASP A 91 6.29 -3.68 16.14
N PRO A 92 6.44 -4.94 15.71
CA PRO A 92 6.20 -5.31 14.32
C PRO A 92 4.75 -5.04 13.97
N ILE A 93 4.51 -4.58 12.74
CA ILE A 93 3.17 -4.36 12.22
C ILE A 93 2.81 -5.54 11.34
N ASP A 94 1.71 -6.21 11.66
CA ASP A 94 1.16 -7.25 10.80
C ASP A 94 0.49 -6.59 9.59
N THR A 95 1.01 -6.87 8.40
CA THR A 95 0.41 -6.41 7.14
C THR A 95 -0.83 -7.23 6.76
N GLY A 96 -1.08 -8.34 7.45
CA GLY A 96 -2.15 -9.27 7.09
C GLY A 96 -1.96 -10.00 5.77
N THR A 97 -0.78 -9.89 5.17
CA THR A 97 -0.46 -10.37 3.82
C THR A 97 0.96 -10.93 3.76
N GLN A 98 1.35 -11.49 2.61
CA GLN A 98 2.75 -11.88 2.32
C GLN A 98 3.62 -10.67 1.92
N LEU A 99 3.07 -9.46 1.97
CA LEU A 99 3.79 -8.24 1.72
C LEU A 99 4.62 -7.85 2.94
N SER A 100 5.89 -7.59 2.72
CA SER A 100 6.79 -7.00 3.71
C SER A 100 7.05 -5.55 3.37
N LEU A 101 6.94 -4.68 4.37
CA LEU A 101 7.15 -3.24 4.23
C LEU A 101 8.39 -2.86 5.03
N LEU A 102 9.37 -2.25 4.38
CA LEU A 102 10.68 -1.93 4.95
C LEU A 102 10.91 -0.43 4.95
N PRO A 103 10.70 0.26 6.09
CA PRO A 103 11.01 1.67 6.19
C PRO A 103 12.53 1.88 6.10
N GLY A 104 12.94 2.83 5.26
CA GLY A 104 14.34 3.14 5.01
C GLY A 104 14.60 4.63 4.86
N ILE A 105 15.88 4.99 4.83
CA ILE A 105 16.37 6.31 4.49
C ILE A 105 17.41 6.13 3.41
N SER A 106 17.26 6.83 2.29
CA SER A 106 18.21 6.80 1.18
C SER A 106 19.55 7.36 1.62
N SER A 107 20.64 6.63 1.39
CA SER A 107 22.00 7.08 1.70
C SER A 107 22.42 8.30 0.89
N ASP A 108 21.89 8.44 -0.32
CA ASP A 108 22.31 9.47 -1.28
C ASP A 108 21.53 10.76 -1.11
N THR A 109 20.22 10.65 -0.87
CA THR A 109 19.31 11.81 -0.78
C THR A 109 18.90 12.15 0.64
N MET A 110 19.17 11.28 1.61
CA MET A 110 18.69 11.38 3.01
C MET A 110 17.16 11.43 3.13
N ARG A 111 16.46 11.04 2.08
CA ARG A 111 14.98 11.03 2.07
C ARG A 111 14.44 9.68 2.57
N PRO A 112 13.36 9.72 3.35
CA PRO A 112 12.67 8.51 3.76
C PRO A 112 11.99 7.83 2.56
N PHE A 113 11.95 6.51 2.61
CA PHE A 113 11.25 5.68 1.64
C PHE A 113 10.65 4.45 2.31
N LEU A 114 9.73 3.80 1.62
CA LEU A 114 9.15 2.52 2.02
C LEU A 114 9.47 1.48 0.94
N GLY A 115 10.34 0.53 1.29
CA GLY A 115 10.63 -0.62 0.43
C GLY A 115 9.51 -1.65 0.51
N ILE A 116 9.17 -2.25 -0.63
CA ILE A 116 8.10 -3.23 -0.74
C ILE A 116 8.68 -4.54 -1.21
N GLU A 117 8.39 -5.60 -0.48
CA GLU A 117 8.76 -6.96 -0.83
C GLU A 117 7.53 -7.86 -0.90
N ILE A 118 7.50 -8.74 -1.90
CA ILE A 118 6.53 -9.82 -2.02
C ILE A 118 7.33 -11.12 -2.03
N ASP A 119 6.98 -12.06 -1.15
CA ASP A 119 7.68 -13.35 -1.01
C ASP A 119 9.20 -13.20 -0.82
N GLY A 120 9.62 -12.16 -0.09
CA GLY A 120 11.04 -11.85 0.15
C GLY A 120 11.78 -11.24 -1.05
N LYS A 121 11.08 -10.95 -2.15
CA LYS A 121 11.64 -10.26 -3.31
C LYS A 121 11.24 -8.81 -3.32
N ARG A 122 12.23 -7.90 -3.34
CA ARG A 122 11.97 -6.48 -3.47
C ARG A 122 11.40 -6.16 -4.85
N ILE A 123 10.25 -5.47 -4.84
CA ILE A 123 9.53 -5.09 -6.06
C ILE A 123 9.61 -3.59 -6.34
N GLY A 124 9.96 -2.79 -5.34
CA GLY A 124 10.13 -1.35 -5.53
C GLY A 124 10.28 -0.58 -4.23
N ASP A 125 10.44 0.72 -4.38
CA ASP A 125 10.51 1.70 -3.32
C ASP A 125 9.48 2.79 -3.56
N TRP A 126 8.68 3.09 -2.55
CA TRP A 126 7.77 4.22 -2.56
C TRP A 126 8.38 5.40 -1.83
N THR A 127 8.12 6.59 -2.31
CA THR A 127 8.25 7.76 -1.46
C THR A 127 7.21 7.68 -0.32
N VAL A 128 7.43 8.41 0.75
CA VAL A 128 6.43 8.47 1.83
C VAL A 128 5.10 8.98 1.32
N GLY A 129 5.11 9.97 0.41
CA GLY A 129 3.90 10.51 -0.22
C GLY A 129 3.12 9.44 -0.97
N ASP A 130 3.78 8.70 -1.85
CA ASP A 130 3.15 7.62 -2.62
C ASP A 130 2.60 6.51 -1.71
N ALA A 131 3.35 6.17 -0.65
CA ALA A 131 2.91 5.17 0.32
C ALA A 131 1.63 5.61 1.06
N LEU A 132 1.57 6.87 1.50
CA LEU A 132 0.38 7.43 2.15
C LEU A 132 -0.81 7.48 1.21
N GLU A 133 -0.61 7.97 -0.02
CA GLU A 133 -1.64 8.02 -1.05
C GLU A 133 -2.20 6.62 -1.33
N HIS A 134 -1.31 5.63 -1.51
CA HIS A 134 -1.71 4.23 -1.70
C HIS A 134 -2.49 3.69 -0.49
N GLY A 135 -2.02 3.91 0.74
CA GLY A 135 -2.70 3.47 1.95
C GLY A 135 -4.12 4.05 2.06
N TYR A 136 -4.29 5.33 1.76
CA TYR A 136 -5.60 5.98 1.73
C TYR A 136 -6.48 5.48 0.59
N ALA A 137 -5.93 5.23 -0.60
CA ALA A 137 -6.68 4.65 -1.71
C ALA A 137 -7.23 3.26 -1.36
N VAL A 138 -6.46 2.43 -0.64
CA VAL A 138 -6.93 1.14 -0.14
C VAL A 138 -8.07 1.32 0.86
N LEU A 139 -7.96 2.24 1.84
CA LEU A 139 -9.03 2.52 2.81
C LEU A 139 -10.33 2.95 2.12
N ASP A 140 -10.22 3.83 1.15
CA ASP A 140 -11.35 4.28 0.36
C ASP A 140 -12.00 3.13 -0.44
N THR A 141 -11.17 2.25 -1.01
CA THR A 141 -11.65 1.09 -1.77
C THR A 141 -12.35 0.08 -0.88
N ILE A 142 -11.93 -0.09 0.39
CA ILE A 142 -12.64 -0.90 1.39
C ILE A 142 -14.07 -0.39 1.59
N ALA A 143 -14.25 0.91 1.73
CA ALA A 143 -15.57 1.51 1.88
C ALA A 143 -16.45 1.25 0.65
N VAL A 144 -15.86 1.37 -0.55
CA VAL A 144 -16.52 1.05 -1.82
C VAL A 144 -16.90 -0.42 -1.90
N ALA A 145 -16.01 -1.34 -1.55
CA ALA A 145 -16.28 -2.77 -1.55
C ALA A 145 -17.43 -3.13 -0.61
N GLY A 146 -17.51 -2.49 0.55
CA GLY A 146 -18.64 -2.64 1.48
C GLY A 146 -19.97 -2.18 0.90
N LEU A 147 -19.99 -1.06 0.19
CA LEU A 147 -21.19 -0.56 -0.51
C LEU A 147 -21.61 -1.50 -1.65
N ASP A 148 -20.66 -1.97 -2.46
CA ASP A 148 -20.91 -2.89 -3.56
C ASP A 148 -21.50 -4.21 -3.05
N HIS A 149 -20.94 -4.74 -1.96
CA HIS A 149 -21.45 -5.93 -1.31
C HIS A 149 -22.89 -5.76 -0.80
N GLY A 150 -23.16 -4.64 -0.11
CA GLY A 150 -24.51 -4.31 0.37
C GLY A 150 -25.52 -4.17 -0.77
N TYR A 151 -25.10 -3.57 -1.88
CA TYR A 151 -25.94 -3.41 -3.06
C TYR A 151 -26.22 -4.73 -3.75
N TYR A 152 -25.18 -5.56 -3.94
CA TYR A 152 -25.29 -6.91 -4.45
C TYR A 152 -26.29 -7.75 -3.64
N LYS A 153 -26.12 -7.80 -2.31
CA LYS A 153 -27.06 -8.51 -1.42
C LYS A 153 -28.49 -8.02 -1.55
N SER A 154 -28.68 -6.71 -1.63
CA SER A 154 -30.02 -6.14 -1.80
C SER A 154 -30.67 -6.59 -3.11
N LEU A 155 -29.91 -6.65 -4.22
CA LEU A 155 -30.41 -7.13 -5.50
C LEU A 155 -30.81 -8.60 -5.45
N VAL A 156 -29.99 -9.45 -4.85
CA VAL A 156 -30.24 -10.90 -4.78
C VAL A 156 -31.32 -11.23 -3.75
N GLU A 157 -31.15 -10.80 -2.50
CA GLU A 157 -31.99 -11.25 -1.39
C GLU A 157 -33.35 -10.55 -1.34
N ARG A 158 -33.42 -9.26 -1.72
CA ARG A 158 -34.67 -8.49 -1.64
C ARG A 158 -35.45 -8.42 -2.96
N LEU A 159 -34.73 -8.31 -4.07
CA LEU A 159 -35.34 -8.15 -5.39
C LEU A 159 -35.36 -9.45 -6.20
N GLY A 160 -34.75 -10.55 -5.72
CA GLY A 160 -34.71 -11.84 -6.40
C GLY A 160 -33.97 -11.81 -7.74
N VAL A 161 -33.05 -10.86 -7.91
CA VAL A 161 -32.21 -10.78 -9.11
C VAL A 161 -31.21 -11.93 -9.11
N ASP A 162 -31.07 -12.60 -10.28
CA ASP A 162 -30.04 -13.63 -10.46
C ASP A 162 -28.63 -13.09 -10.09
N GLU A 163 -27.81 -13.92 -9.45
CA GLU A 163 -26.50 -13.51 -8.94
C GLU A 163 -25.59 -12.95 -10.02
N ASN A 164 -25.54 -13.59 -11.21
CA ASN A 164 -24.67 -13.11 -12.29
C ASN A 164 -25.13 -11.75 -12.81
N ARG A 165 -26.46 -11.57 -12.90
CA ARG A 165 -27.05 -10.29 -13.30
C ARG A 165 -26.83 -9.23 -12.22
N ALA A 166 -26.97 -9.58 -10.94
CA ALA A 166 -26.69 -8.67 -9.85
C ALA A 166 -25.22 -8.19 -9.86
N ARG A 167 -24.26 -9.11 -10.06
CA ARG A 167 -22.83 -8.76 -10.23
C ARG A 167 -22.60 -7.85 -11.44
N ALA A 168 -23.21 -8.16 -12.59
CA ALA A 168 -23.08 -7.31 -13.77
C ALA A 168 -23.61 -5.90 -13.53
N ILE A 169 -24.71 -5.75 -12.79
CA ILE A 169 -25.27 -4.44 -12.41
C ILE A 169 -24.28 -3.68 -11.51
N VAL A 170 -23.78 -4.31 -10.44
CA VAL A 170 -22.84 -3.65 -9.50
C VAL A 170 -21.55 -3.25 -10.21
N ASN A 171 -20.99 -4.14 -11.03
CA ASN A 171 -19.77 -3.84 -11.79
C ASN A 171 -19.98 -2.70 -12.81
N SER A 172 -21.18 -2.58 -13.40
CA SER A 172 -21.48 -1.47 -14.29
C SER A 172 -21.50 -0.12 -13.58
N ILE A 173 -21.94 -0.09 -12.31
CA ILE A 173 -21.93 1.12 -11.48
C ILE A 173 -20.47 1.53 -11.16
N ALA A 174 -19.59 0.58 -10.91
CA ALA A 174 -18.18 0.83 -10.69
C ALA A 174 -17.52 1.60 -11.87
N GLY A 175 -17.91 1.29 -13.10
CA GLY A 175 -17.44 1.98 -14.31
C GLY A 175 -17.90 3.45 -14.44
N PHE A 176 -18.87 3.90 -13.67
CA PHE A 176 -19.33 5.30 -13.63
C PHE A 176 -18.67 6.15 -12.54
N ARG A 177 -17.79 5.55 -11.74
CA ARG A 177 -17.06 6.31 -10.73
C ARG A 177 -16.01 7.16 -11.43
N PRO A 178 -16.01 8.49 -11.24
CA PRO A 178 -14.99 9.32 -11.84
C PRO A 178 -13.60 8.88 -11.32
N PRO A 179 -12.58 8.86 -12.19
CA PRO A 179 -11.21 8.75 -11.70
C PRO A 179 -10.97 9.87 -10.68
N ARG A 180 -10.35 9.57 -9.57
CA ARG A 180 -9.98 10.60 -8.58
C ARG A 180 -8.81 11.39 -9.18
N GLU A 181 -8.99 12.71 -9.24
CA GLU A 181 -7.91 13.66 -9.54
C GLU A 181 -6.92 13.72 -8.37
#